data_7160561da089edbc5798b83cc2191a91
#
_entry.id   7160561da089edbc5798b83cc2191a91
#
_cell.length_a   1.000
_cell.length_b   1.000
_cell.length_c   1.000
_cell.angle_alpha   90.00
_cell.angle_beta   90.00
_cell.angle_gamma   90.00
#
_symmetry.space_group_name_H-M   'P 1'
#
loop_
_entity.id
_entity.type
_entity.pdbx_description
1 polymer ?
#
loop_
_entity_poly.entity_id
_entity_poly.type
_entity_poly.pdbx_seq_one_letter_code
_entity_poly.pdbx_strand_id
1 'polypeptide(L)'
;ANLGELPSIGKLEYENFLLTGDEDYVWQKPDDEWQAISLNYTSGTTGDPKGVIYHARGAYLMAKGSIPAWNMPNRLTFLYVSPLFHCNGWCYPWTLAVLNAKIIMLRNVDVKEIFELITVHKVTHFGGAPIVLNMIANAPKEIQKPINHKVNVMTAGAPLPPSILLQMEKLGFEVDMVYGLTETYGHVLICAWKSEWDDLSDDNRSELKARQGIRYPHTEIISVLDPDTMKQVPADGKTIGEIMIRGNTVMKGYYKNKKATEEAF
;
A
#
# COMPACT_ATOMS: atom_id res chain seq x y z
N ALA A 1 -13.02 17.86 -16.07
CA ALA A 1 -14.25 18.22 -15.37
C ALA A 1 -14.04 19.58 -14.71
N ASN A 2 -14.90 20.54 -15.04
CA ASN A 2 -14.90 21.87 -14.43
C ASN A 2 -15.42 21.69 -12.99
N LEU A 3 -14.55 21.79 -11.99
CA LEU A 3 -14.90 21.51 -10.59
C LEU A 3 -15.71 22.62 -9.92
N GLY A 4 -16.19 23.61 -10.66
CA GLY A 4 -16.85 24.75 -10.05
C GLY A 4 -15.99 25.46 -9.00
N GLU A 5 -16.41 26.57 -8.48
CA GLU A 5 -15.77 27.23 -7.34
C GLU A 5 -16.05 26.40 -6.09
N LEU A 6 -15.07 25.59 -5.67
CA LEU A 6 -15.10 24.93 -4.37
C LEU A 6 -14.76 25.93 -3.27
N PRO A 7 -15.38 25.84 -2.08
CA PRO A 7 -15.05 26.72 -0.97
C PRO A 7 -13.57 26.53 -0.58
N SER A 8 -12.86 27.62 -0.38
CA SER A 8 -11.48 27.58 0.11
C SER A 8 -11.45 26.97 1.51
N ILE A 9 -10.68 25.91 1.68
CA ILE A 9 -10.52 25.22 2.97
C ILE A 9 -9.38 25.85 3.79
N GLY A 10 -8.48 26.57 3.14
CA GLY A 10 -7.28 27.17 3.73
C GLY A 10 -7.21 28.69 3.56
N LYS A 11 -6.12 29.26 4.05
CA LYS A 11 -5.82 30.69 3.88
C LYS A 11 -5.20 31.03 2.52
N LEU A 12 -4.65 30.04 1.84
CA LEU A 12 -3.99 30.17 0.55
C LEU A 12 -4.47 29.08 -0.42
N GLU A 13 -4.62 29.47 -1.67
CA GLU A 13 -4.74 28.52 -2.77
C GLU A 13 -3.44 27.73 -2.93
N TYR A 14 -3.55 26.45 -3.35
CA TYR A 14 -2.40 25.57 -3.51
C TYR A 14 -1.32 26.12 -4.46
N GLU A 15 -1.72 26.65 -5.62
CA GLU A 15 -0.79 27.23 -6.60
C GLU A 15 -0.09 28.45 -6.04
N ASN A 16 -0.80 29.32 -5.32
CA ASN A 16 -0.22 30.48 -4.64
C ASN A 16 0.73 30.07 -3.52
N PHE A 17 0.44 28.96 -2.83
CA PHE A 17 1.34 28.39 -1.83
C PHE A 17 2.63 27.88 -2.46
N LEU A 18 2.57 27.20 -3.61
CA LEU A 18 3.75 26.76 -4.35
C LEU A 18 4.69 27.91 -4.73
N LEU A 19 4.15 29.07 -5.11
CA LEU A 19 4.93 30.25 -5.45
C LEU A 19 5.72 30.84 -4.26
N THR A 20 5.43 30.42 -3.05
CA THR A 20 6.21 30.81 -1.84
C THR A 20 7.43 29.92 -1.59
N GLY A 21 7.59 28.86 -2.40
CA GLY A 21 8.74 27.95 -2.29
C GLY A 21 10.04 28.62 -2.74
N ASP A 22 11.14 28.12 -2.20
CA ASP A 22 12.50 28.50 -2.59
C ASP A 22 13.02 27.46 -3.58
N GLU A 23 13.28 27.87 -4.83
CA GLU A 23 13.80 26.98 -5.88
C GLU A 23 15.24 26.53 -5.60
N ASP A 24 16.00 27.31 -4.85
CA ASP A 24 17.38 27.03 -4.48
C ASP A 24 17.49 26.34 -3.10
N TYR A 25 16.38 25.86 -2.52
CA TYR A 25 16.36 25.23 -1.21
C TYR A 25 17.31 24.04 -1.13
N VAL A 26 18.26 24.11 -0.22
CA VAL A 26 19.19 23.00 0.05
C VAL A 26 18.56 22.01 1.01
N TRP A 27 18.29 20.81 0.51
CA TRP A 27 17.69 19.73 1.27
C TRP A 27 18.56 19.35 2.47
N GLN A 28 17.98 19.42 3.65
CA GLN A 28 18.62 19.01 4.89
C GLN A 28 18.37 17.53 5.15
N LYS A 29 19.40 16.81 5.56
CA LYS A 29 19.23 15.45 6.09
C LYS A 29 18.58 15.55 7.48
N PRO A 30 17.75 14.58 7.89
CA PRO A 30 17.26 14.55 9.26
C PRO A 30 18.43 14.39 10.22
N ASP A 31 18.49 15.20 11.28
CA ASP A 31 19.50 15.12 12.34
C ASP A 31 19.34 13.82 13.14
N ASP A 32 18.10 13.37 13.29
CA ASP A 32 17.74 12.11 13.93
C ASP A 32 16.76 11.34 13.01
N GLU A 33 17.13 10.14 12.63
CA GLU A 33 16.28 9.27 11.79
C GLU A 33 14.96 8.87 12.48
N TRP A 34 14.84 9.05 13.80
CA TRP A 34 13.61 8.91 14.56
C TRP A 34 12.72 10.16 14.50
N GLN A 35 13.18 11.22 13.85
CA GLN A 35 12.39 12.44 13.66
C GLN A 35 11.05 12.13 12.98
N ALA A 36 9.96 12.71 13.52
CA ALA A 36 8.65 12.61 12.93
C ALA A 36 8.59 13.36 11.57
N ILE A 37 8.04 12.70 10.55
CA ILE A 37 7.93 13.27 9.20
C ILE A 37 6.49 13.45 8.72
N SER A 38 5.57 12.67 9.24
CA SER A 38 4.16 12.76 8.84
C SER A 38 3.21 12.20 9.89
N LEU A 39 1.95 12.58 9.76
CA LEU A 39 0.85 12.17 10.61
C LEU A 39 -0.28 11.63 9.74
N ASN A 40 -0.67 10.38 9.95
CA ASN A 40 -1.78 9.75 9.24
C ASN A 40 -2.83 9.24 10.22
N TYR A 41 -4.09 9.49 9.91
CA TYR A 41 -5.18 9.04 10.78
C TYR A 41 -5.69 7.67 10.36
N THR A 42 -5.97 6.82 11.36
CA THR A 42 -6.67 5.55 11.15
C THR A 42 -8.13 5.79 10.78
N SER A 43 -8.79 4.79 10.17
CA SER A 43 -10.21 4.88 9.78
C SER A 43 -11.19 4.85 10.97
N GLY A 44 -10.72 4.52 12.17
CA GLY A 44 -11.55 4.50 13.38
C GLY A 44 -12.61 3.39 13.41
N THR A 45 -12.36 2.23 12.79
CA THR A 45 -13.32 1.10 12.75
C THR A 45 -13.71 0.57 14.12
N THR A 46 -12.84 0.77 15.13
CA THR A 46 -13.03 0.29 16.53
C THR A 46 -13.13 1.44 17.54
N GLY A 47 -13.29 2.69 17.09
CA GLY A 47 -13.33 3.88 17.93
C GLY A 47 -12.98 5.14 17.16
N ASP A 48 -12.64 6.21 17.88
CA ASP A 48 -12.24 7.47 17.27
C ASP A 48 -10.95 7.32 16.44
N PRO A 49 -10.82 8.02 15.30
CA PRO A 49 -9.62 8.04 14.50
C PRO A 49 -8.39 8.45 15.32
N LYS A 50 -7.30 7.68 15.22
CA LYS A 50 -6.05 7.97 15.92
C LYS A 50 -5.00 8.47 14.94
N GLY A 51 -4.27 9.51 15.31
CA GLY A 51 -3.19 10.07 14.50
C GLY A 51 -1.90 9.28 14.71
N VAL A 52 -1.48 8.54 13.71
CA VAL A 52 -0.24 7.72 13.71
C VAL A 52 0.94 8.57 13.28
N ILE A 53 1.99 8.61 14.10
CA ILE A 53 3.21 9.39 13.82
C ILE A 53 4.25 8.51 13.15
N TYR A 54 4.65 8.89 11.92
CA TYR A 54 5.74 8.24 11.20
C TYR A 54 7.07 8.96 11.39
N HIS A 55 8.16 8.23 11.17
CA HIS A 55 9.52 8.71 11.31
C HIS A 55 10.37 8.43 10.07
N ALA A 56 11.46 9.18 9.90
CA ALA A 56 12.35 9.11 8.73
C ALA A 56 12.91 7.70 8.48
N ARG A 57 13.34 7.00 9.54
CA ARG A 57 13.83 5.60 9.47
C ARG A 57 12.78 4.67 8.84
N GLY A 58 11.53 4.72 9.33
CA GLY A 58 10.45 3.87 8.84
C GLY A 58 10.15 4.12 7.38
N ALA A 59 10.08 5.38 6.95
CA ALA A 59 9.86 5.74 5.55
C ALA A 59 10.98 5.22 4.65
N TYR A 60 12.24 5.41 5.06
CA TYR A 60 13.39 4.95 4.30
C TYR A 60 13.41 3.42 4.16
N LEU A 61 13.21 2.69 5.26
CA LEU A 61 13.22 1.22 5.25
C LEU A 61 12.05 0.64 4.45
N MET A 62 10.86 1.22 4.59
CA MET A 62 9.69 0.81 3.79
C MET A 62 9.93 1.05 2.31
N ALA A 63 10.45 2.22 1.93
CA ALA A 63 10.74 2.54 0.53
C ALA A 63 11.74 1.57 -0.09
N LYS A 64 12.82 1.25 0.63
CA LYS A 64 13.84 0.31 0.16
C LYS A 64 13.36 -1.14 0.19
N GLY A 65 12.63 -1.54 1.22
CA GLY A 65 12.12 -2.91 1.39
C GLY A 65 11.04 -3.28 0.38
N SER A 66 10.26 -2.31 -0.11
CA SER A 66 9.23 -2.52 -1.13
C SER A 66 9.82 -2.91 -2.49
N ILE A 67 11.02 -2.43 -2.82
CA ILE A 67 11.66 -2.69 -4.12
C ILE A 67 11.87 -4.20 -4.35
N PRO A 68 12.63 -4.95 -3.52
CA PRO A 68 12.81 -6.37 -3.71
C PRO A 68 11.54 -7.18 -3.43
N ALA A 69 10.71 -6.74 -2.49
CA ALA A 69 9.49 -7.47 -2.13
C ALA A 69 8.49 -7.53 -3.29
N TRP A 70 8.38 -6.48 -4.09
CA TRP A 70 7.48 -6.39 -5.23
C TRP A 70 8.21 -6.42 -6.58
N ASN A 71 9.46 -6.83 -6.58
CA ASN A 71 10.29 -6.97 -7.78
C ASN A 71 10.23 -5.74 -8.72
N MET A 72 10.40 -4.54 -8.13
CA MET A 72 10.23 -3.26 -8.82
C MET A 72 11.50 -2.88 -9.59
N PRO A 73 11.47 -2.79 -10.93
CA PRO A 73 12.62 -2.37 -11.72
C PRO A 73 12.81 -0.85 -11.68
N ASN A 74 14.03 -0.39 -11.97
CA ASN A 74 14.29 1.03 -12.20
C ASN A 74 13.47 1.56 -13.38
N ARG A 75 13.05 2.81 -13.28
CA ARG A 75 12.30 3.53 -14.34
C ARG A 75 10.99 2.87 -14.73
N LEU A 76 10.37 2.16 -13.79
CA LEU A 76 9.01 1.62 -14.00
C LEU A 76 8.00 2.76 -14.24
N THR A 77 6.85 2.41 -14.80
CA THR A 77 5.70 3.33 -14.88
C THR A 77 4.65 2.90 -13.87
N PHE A 78 4.36 3.79 -12.92
CA PHE A 78 3.41 3.56 -11.83
C PHE A 78 2.14 4.37 -12.03
N LEU A 79 0.98 3.72 -11.94
CA LEU A 79 -0.32 4.40 -11.91
C LEU A 79 -0.79 4.56 -10.46
N TYR A 80 -0.99 5.79 -10.05
CA TYR A 80 -1.51 6.11 -8.72
C TYR A 80 -3.04 6.01 -8.71
N VAL A 81 -3.54 4.88 -8.24
CA VAL A 81 -4.98 4.61 -8.03
C VAL A 81 -5.34 4.77 -6.56
N SER A 82 -4.45 4.34 -5.67
CA SER A 82 -4.64 4.49 -4.22
C SER A 82 -4.53 5.94 -3.77
N PRO A 83 -5.35 6.39 -2.78
CA PRO A 83 -5.27 7.76 -2.28
C PRO A 83 -3.91 8.09 -1.65
N LEU A 84 -3.34 9.26 -1.98
CA LEU A 84 -2.06 9.71 -1.43
C LEU A 84 -2.09 9.94 0.09
N PHE A 85 -3.25 10.21 0.66
CA PHE A 85 -3.39 10.43 2.11
C PHE A 85 -3.43 9.12 2.91
N HIS A 86 -3.68 7.95 2.27
CA HIS A 86 -3.73 6.67 2.96
C HIS A 86 -2.33 6.09 3.11
N CYS A 87 -1.83 6.00 4.35
CA CYS A 87 -0.45 5.62 4.67
C CYS A 87 0.58 6.36 3.79
N ASN A 88 0.39 7.68 3.57
CA ASN A 88 1.15 8.50 2.62
C ASN A 88 1.31 7.83 1.25
N GLY A 89 0.17 7.40 0.68
CA GLY A 89 0.15 6.71 -0.61
C GLY A 89 0.89 5.37 -0.59
N TRP A 90 0.74 4.61 0.51
CA TRP A 90 1.40 3.31 0.73
C TRP A 90 2.94 3.38 0.64
N CYS A 91 3.52 4.52 1.05
CA CYS A 91 4.95 4.80 0.97
C CYS A 91 5.56 4.84 -0.46
N TYR A 92 4.75 4.66 -1.50
CA TYR A 92 5.25 4.64 -2.87
C TYR A 92 5.85 5.96 -3.37
N PRO A 93 5.46 7.18 -2.93
CA PRO A 93 6.16 8.39 -3.36
C PRO A 93 7.68 8.32 -3.13
N TRP A 94 8.10 7.78 -1.98
CA TRP A 94 9.51 7.59 -1.65
C TRP A 94 10.17 6.49 -2.48
N THR A 95 9.49 5.35 -2.62
CA THR A 95 9.96 4.21 -3.43
C THR A 95 10.14 4.60 -4.89
N LEU A 96 9.17 5.30 -5.47
CA LEU A 96 9.18 5.72 -6.87
C LEU A 96 10.27 6.76 -7.16
N ALA A 97 10.56 7.64 -6.19
CA ALA A 97 11.67 8.57 -6.28
C ALA A 97 13.03 7.83 -6.32
N VAL A 98 13.22 6.81 -5.46
CA VAL A 98 14.43 5.97 -5.48
C VAL A 98 14.63 5.26 -6.82
N LEU A 99 13.53 4.83 -7.46
CA LEU A 99 13.54 4.09 -8.72
C LEU A 99 13.60 4.99 -9.96
N ASN A 100 13.57 6.32 -9.80
CA ASN A 100 13.41 7.26 -10.91
C ASN A 100 12.24 6.88 -11.81
N ALA A 101 11.09 6.55 -11.19
CA ALA A 101 9.91 6.02 -11.86
C ALA A 101 9.10 7.13 -12.53
N LYS A 102 8.40 6.76 -13.62
CA LYS A 102 7.36 7.60 -14.20
C LYS A 102 6.06 7.42 -13.42
N ILE A 103 5.48 8.51 -12.93
CA ILE A 103 4.24 8.50 -12.15
C ILE A 103 3.10 9.05 -12.99
N ILE A 104 2.02 8.27 -13.10
CA ILE A 104 0.75 8.66 -13.71
C ILE A 104 -0.26 8.84 -12.58
N MET A 105 -0.83 10.04 -12.48
CA MET A 105 -1.79 10.37 -11.44
C MET A 105 -3.22 10.18 -11.96
N LEU A 106 -4.03 9.43 -11.23
CA LEU A 106 -5.46 9.25 -11.50
C LEU A 106 -6.25 10.06 -10.45
N ARG A 107 -7.07 11.00 -10.90
CA ARG A 107 -7.83 11.85 -9.98
C ARG A 107 -9.02 11.13 -9.35
N ASN A 108 -9.77 10.41 -10.16
CA ASN A 108 -10.93 9.64 -9.74
C ASN A 108 -10.77 8.19 -10.19
N VAL A 109 -11.25 7.24 -9.40
CA VAL A 109 -11.25 5.83 -9.80
C VAL A 109 -12.30 5.64 -10.90
N ASP A 110 -11.83 5.60 -12.15
CA ASP A 110 -12.61 5.27 -13.35
C ASP A 110 -11.95 4.11 -14.06
N VAL A 111 -12.65 2.99 -14.19
CA VAL A 111 -12.10 1.75 -14.75
C VAL A 111 -11.74 1.90 -16.22
N LYS A 112 -12.53 2.67 -17.00
CA LYS A 112 -12.22 2.94 -18.40
C LYS A 112 -10.92 3.72 -18.52
N GLU A 113 -10.76 4.77 -17.71
CA GLU A 113 -9.54 5.57 -17.65
C GLU A 113 -8.34 4.74 -17.21
N ILE A 114 -8.50 3.82 -16.23
CA ILE A 114 -7.45 2.90 -15.80
C ILE A 114 -6.94 2.06 -16.98
N PHE A 115 -7.82 1.40 -17.75
CA PHE A 115 -7.41 0.64 -18.94
C PHE A 115 -6.74 1.51 -20.00
N GLU A 116 -7.23 2.73 -20.22
CA GLU A 116 -6.64 3.69 -21.16
C GLU A 116 -5.23 4.08 -20.75
N LEU A 117 -5.04 4.48 -19.50
CA LEU A 117 -3.73 4.88 -18.96
C LEU A 117 -2.73 3.73 -18.99
N ILE A 118 -3.15 2.51 -18.63
CA ILE A 118 -2.30 1.31 -18.70
C ILE A 118 -1.79 1.10 -20.13
N THR A 119 -2.68 1.20 -21.11
CA THR A 119 -2.34 0.96 -22.51
C THR A 119 -1.46 2.07 -23.10
N VAL A 120 -1.84 3.34 -22.89
CA VAL A 120 -1.18 4.53 -23.45
C VAL A 120 0.21 4.73 -22.83
N HIS A 121 0.31 4.61 -21.51
CA HIS A 121 1.56 4.91 -20.79
C HIS A 121 2.40 3.67 -20.48
N LYS A 122 1.94 2.47 -20.88
CA LYS A 122 2.64 1.21 -20.57
C LYS A 122 2.88 1.05 -19.06
N VAL A 123 1.83 1.30 -18.28
CA VAL A 123 1.88 1.15 -16.82
C VAL A 123 2.27 -0.28 -16.48
N THR A 124 3.25 -0.42 -15.60
CA THR A 124 3.78 -1.72 -15.17
C THR A 124 3.38 -2.10 -13.74
N HIS A 125 3.04 -1.09 -12.92
CA HIS A 125 2.69 -1.29 -11.52
C HIS A 125 1.58 -0.33 -11.08
N PHE A 126 0.65 -0.81 -10.27
CA PHE A 126 -0.25 0.03 -9.47
C PHE A 126 -0.73 -0.71 -8.21
N GLY A 127 -1.15 0.06 -7.21
CA GLY A 127 -1.80 -0.47 -6.01
C GLY A 127 -3.26 -0.07 -5.97
N GLY A 128 -4.15 -0.96 -5.54
CA GLY A 128 -5.57 -0.66 -5.43
C GLY A 128 -6.25 -1.45 -4.30
N ALA A 129 -7.25 -0.84 -3.67
CA ALA A 129 -8.10 -1.53 -2.71
C ALA A 129 -8.91 -2.65 -3.41
N PRO A 130 -9.33 -3.70 -2.69
CA PRO A 130 -10.13 -4.80 -3.25
C PRO A 130 -11.35 -4.36 -4.05
N ILE A 131 -12.00 -3.28 -3.64
CA ILE A 131 -13.16 -2.73 -4.38
C ILE A 131 -12.77 -2.27 -5.80
N VAL A 132 -11.59 -1.70 -5.97
CA VAL A 132 -11.09 -1.25 -7.27
C VAL A 132 -10.79 -2.45 -8.17
N LEU A 133 -10.14 -3.47 -7.62
CA LEU A 133 -9.85 -4.70 -8.36
C LEU A 133 -11.14 -5.41 -8.78
N ASN A 134 -12.14 -5.43 -7.88
CA ASN A 134 -13.47 -5.96 -8.22
C ASN A 134 -14.14 -5.19 -9.36
N MET A 135 -14.04 -3.86 -9.37
CA MET A 135 -14.55 -3.03 -10.48
C MET A 135 -13.81 -3.33 -11.80
N ILE A 136 -12.49 -3.50 -11.77
CA ILE A 136 -11.68 -3.84 -12.95
C ILE A 136 -12.04 -5.24 -13.45
N ALA A 137 -12.11 -6.24 -12.56
CA ALA A 137 -12.42 -7.62 -12.90
C ALA A 137 -13.79 -7.77 -13.55
N ASN A 138 -14.79 -6.99 -13.11
CA ASN A 138 -16.17 -7.02 -13.62
C ASN A 138 -16.46 -5.91 -14.64
N ALA A 139 -15.44 -5.28 -15.20
CA ALA A 139 -15.61 -4.24 -16.19
C ALA A 139 -16.32 -4.78 -17.44
N PRO A 140 -17.24 -4.01 -18.08
CA PRO A 140 -17.80 -4.37 -19.36
C PRO A 140 -16.73 -4.60 -20.43
N LYS A 141 -16.91 -5.60 -21.29
CA LYS A 141 -15.93 -5.96 -22.33
C LYS A 141 -15.58 -4.80 -23.25
N GLU A 142 -16.51 -3.90 -23.47
CA GLU A 142 -16.38 -2.74 -24.35
C GLU A 142 -15.34 -1.73 -23.86
N ILE A 143 -15.09 -1.68 -22.57
CA ILE A 143 -14.09 -0.79 -21.96
C ILE A 143 -12.77 -1.50 -21.62
N GLN A 144 -12.76 -2.82 -21.61
CA GLN A 144 -11.54 -3.59 -21.42
C GLN A 144 -10.63 -3.41 -22.64
N LYS A 145 -9.35 -3.10 -22.41
CA LYS A 145 -8.35 -3.02 -23.46
C LYS A 145 -7.34 -4.17 -23.31
N PRO A 146 -6.89 -4.76 -24.43
CA PRO A 146 -5.87 -5.79 -24.39
C PRO A 146 -4.59 -5.28 -23.73
N ILE A 147 -4.10 -5.98 -22.73
CA ILE A 147 -2.84 -5.70 -22.03
C ILE A 147 -1.77 -6.60 -22.64
N ASN A 148 -0.81 -6.01 -23.38
CA ASN A 148 0.24 -6.73 -24.10
C ASN A 148 1.59 -6.68 -23.38
N HIS A 149 1.58 -6.41 -22.09
CA HIS A 149 2.76 -6.37 -21.21
C HIS A 149 2.37 -6.74 -19.78
N LYS A 150 3.36 -7.08 -19.00
CA LYS A 150 3.14 -7.43 -17.59
C LYS A 150 2.71 -6.22 -16.77
N VAL A 151 1.61 -6.34 -16.02
CA VAL A 151 1.13 -5.33 -15.08
C VAL A 151 1.00 -5.96 -13.70
N ASN A 152 1.86 -5.54 -12.79
CA ASN A 152 1.84 -5.99 -11.40
C ASN A 152 0.87 -5.14 -10.59
N VAL A 153 -0.02 -5.77 -9.84
CA VAL A 153 -1.03 -5.10 -9.05
C VAL A 153 -0.91 -5.54 -7.60
N MET A 154 -0.80 -4.57 -6.70
CA MET A 154 -0.80 -4.85 -5.27
C MET A 154 -2.14 -4.48 -4.65
N THR A 155 -2.65 -5.35 -3.78
CA THR A 155 -3.91 -5.09 -3.06
C THR A 155 -3.77 -5.37 -1.57
N ALA A 156 -4.43 -4.54 -0.78
CA ALA A 156 -4.41 -4.58 0.68
C ALA A 156 -5.68 -3.95 1.29
N GLY A 157 -5.78 -3.99 2.61
CA GLY A 157 -6.81 -3.31 3.39
C GLY A 157 -8.04 -4.17 3.67
N ALA A 158 -8.31 -5.18 2.85
CA ALA A 158 -9.32 -6.21 3.08
C ALA A 158 -8.98 -7.46 2.28
N PRO A 159 -9.50 -8.64 2.66
CA PRO A 159 -9.35 -9.85 1.84
C PRO A 159 -9.96 -9.68 0.45
N LEU A 160 -9.26 -10.18 -0.57
CA LEU A 160 -9.78 -10.24 -1.93
C LEU A 160 -10.24 -11.68 -2.23
N PRO A 161 -11.49 -11.90 -2.72
CA PRO A 161 -11.95 -13.22 -3.06
C PRO A 161 -11.08 -13.90 -4.13
N PRO A 162 -10.79 -15.22 -4.01
CA PRO A 162 -10.02 -15.97 -5.01
C PRO A 162 -10.58 -15.83 -6.44
N SER A 163 -11.90 -15.76 -6.58
CA SER A 163 -12.57 -15.59 -7.88
C SER A 163 -12.20 -14.26 -8.58
N ILE A 164 -12.01 -13.20 -7.81
CA ILE A 164 -11.58 -11.88 -8.35
C ILE A 164 -10.09 -11.93 -8.74
N LEU A 165 -9.25 -12.58 -7.94
CA LEU A 165 -7.85 -12.82 -8.30
C LEU A 165 -7.73 -13.53 -9.65
N LEU A 166 -8.48 -14.62 -9.83
CA LEU A 166 -8.50 -15.37 -11.08
C LEU A 166 -8.99 -14.53 -12.28
N GLN A 167 -10.02 -13.70 -12.07
CA GLN A 167 -10.52 -12.81 -13.12
C GLN A 167 -9.47 -11.75 -13.51
N MET A 168 -8.77 -11.17 -12.54
CA MET A 168 -7.69 -10.22 -12.79
C MET A 168 -6.54 -10.87 -13.58
N GLU A 169 -6.15 -12.09 -13.24
CA GLU A 169 -5.14 -12.85 -14.00
C GLU A 169 -5.58 -13.10 -15.46
N LYS A 170 -6.84 -13.47 -15.70
CA LYS A 170 -7.39 -13.64 -17.06
C LYS A 170 -7.39 -12.35 -17.88
N LEU A 171 -7.39 -11.19 -17.22
CA LEU A 171 -7.24 -9.88 -17.87
C LEU A 171 -5.77 -9.49 -18.10
N GLY A 172 -4.81 -10.29 -17.67
CA GLY A 172 -3.36 -10.05 -17.85
C GLY A 172 -2.69 -9.31 -16.69
N PHE A 173 -3.32 -9.22 -15.53
CA PHE A 173 -2.74 -8.66 -14.32
C PHE A 173 -2.07 -9.73 -13.47
N GLU A 174 -0.94 -9.39 -12.85
CA GLU A 174 -0.36 -10.18 -11.76
C GLU A 174 -0.68 -9.51 -10.43
N VAL A 175 -1.43 -10.19 -9.59
CA VAL A 175 -1.93 -9.63 -8.33
C VAL A 175 -1.20 -10.21 -7.14
N ASP A 176 -0.63 -9.33 -6.31
CA ASP A 176 -0.01 -9.66 -5.03
C ASP A 176 -0.88 -9.16 -3.87
N MET A 177 -1.21 -10.07 -2.95
CA MET A 177 -1.87 -9.73 -1.69
C MET A 177 -0.82 -9.31 -0.67
N VAL A 178 -1.09 -8.18 0.01
CA VAL A 178 -0.24 -7.70 1.11
C VAL A 178 -1.10 -7.37 2.33
N TYR A 179 -0.47 -7.40 3.48
CA TYR A 179 -1.08 -6.99 4.74
C TYR A 179 -0.19 -5.96 5.44
N GLY A 180 -0.82 -5.02 6.07
CA GLY A 180 -0.19 -4.00 6.90
C GLY A 180 -1.22 -3.10 7.55
N LEU A 181 -0.74 -2.23 8.41
CA LEU A 181 -1.54 -1.29 9.18
C LEU A 181 -1.03 0.13 8.95
N THR A 182 -1.85 1.12 9.29
CA THR A 182 -1.38 2.50 9.41
C THR A 182 -0.22 2.57 10.41
N GLU A 183 -0.31 1.84 11.50
CA GLU A 183 0.67 1.76 12.58
C GLU A 183 2.01 1.12 12.18
N THR A 184 2.07 0.44 11.04
CA THR A 184 3.30 -0.18 10.52
C THR A 184 3.89 0.55 9.32
N TYR A 185 3.34 1.72 8.98
CA TYR A 185 3.67 2.52 7.80
C TYR A 185 3.46 1.80 6.48
N GLY A 186 2.57 0.84 6.43
CA GLY A 186 2.24 0.08 5.23
C GLY A 186 2.47 -1.41 5.40
N HIS A 187 2.99 -2.03 4.35
CA HIS A 187 2.99 -3.47 4.20
C HIS A 187 4.04 -4.17 5.07
N VAL A 188 3.64 -5.22 5.78
CA VAL A 188 4.51 -6.06 6.61
C VAL A 188 4.50 -7.53 6.20
N LEU A 189 3.48 -7.94 5.43
CA LEU A 189 3.38 -9.27 4.81
C LEU A 189 3.10 -9.14 3.32
N ILE A 190 3.61 -10.09 2.54
CA ILE A 190 3.31 -10.28 1.12
C ILE A 190 3.13 -11.76 0.79
N CYS A 191 2.14 -12.07 -0.02
CA CYS A 191 1.98 -13.40 -0.58
C CYS A 191 3.03 -13.63 -1.69
N ALA A 192 4.27 -13.90 -1.28
CA ALA A 192 5.35 -14.20 -2.21
C ALA A 192 5.05 -15.48 -2.97
N TRP A 193 4.99 -15.38 -4.31
CA TRP A 193 4.70 -16.51 -5.18
C TRP A 193 5.89 -17.47 -5.24
N LYS A 194 5.58 -18.76 -5.32
CA LYS A 194 6.58 -19.82 -5.52
C LYS A 194 6.37 -20.47 -6.89
N SER A 195 7.45 -20.69 -7.62
CA SER A 195 7.41 -21.31 -8.96
C SER A 195 6.78 -22.71 -8.98
N GLU A 196 6.88 -23.46 -7.88
CA GLU A 196 6.23 -24.76 -7.71
C GLU A 196 4.70 -24.71 -7.74
N TRP A 197 4.11 -23.52 -7.64
CA TRP A 197 2.66 -23.31 -7.71
C TRP A 197 2.15 -23.00 -9.12
N ASP A 198 3.06 -22.80 -10.09
CA ASP A 198 2.69 -22.46 -11.47
C ASP A 198 1.87 -23.58 -12.15
N ASP A 199 2.16 -24.85 -11.80
CA ASP A 199 1.50 -26.02 -12.36
C ASP A 199 0.18 -26.41 -11.66
N LEU A 200 -0.23 -25.67 -10.64
CA LEU A 200 -1.50 -25.92 -9.94
C LEU A 200 -2.68 -25.43 -10.77
N SER A 201 -3.86 -26.02 -10.50
CA SER A 201 -5.12 -25.54 -11.09
C SER A 201 -5.38 -24.07 -10.73
N ASP A 202 -6.12 -23.37 -11.58
CA ASP A 202 -6.52 -21.98 -11.37
C ASP A 202 -7.15 -21.74 -9.98
N ASP A 203 -8.01 -22.67 -9.54
CA ASP A 203 -8.66 -22.57 -8.23
C ASP A 203 -7.63 -22.65 -7.09
N ASN A 204 -6.74 -23.65 -7.11
CA ASN A 204 -5.71 -23.81 -6.09
C ASN A 204 -4.74 -22.62 -6.08
N ARG A 205 -4.37 -22.09 -7.26
CA ARG A 205 -3.52 -20.91 -7.38
C ARG A 205 -4.17 -19.69 -6.76
N SER A 206 -5.44 -19.46 -7.06
CA SER A 206 -6.18 -18.30 -6.55
C SER A 206 -6.38 -18.37 -5.02
N GLU A 207 -6.61 -19.56 -4.46
CA GLU A 207 -6.65 -19.77 -3.00
C GLU A 207 -5.30 -19.49 -2.34
N LEU A 208 -4.18 -19.92 -2.94
CA LEU A 208 -2.85 -19.63 -2.42
C LEU A 208 -2.54 -18.14 -2.47
N LYS A 209 -2.89 -17.46 -3.56
CA LYS A 209 -2.71 -16.01 -3.72
C LYS A 209 -3.54 -15.18 -2.75
N ALA A 210 -4.67 -15.69 -2.28
CA ALA A 210 -5.50 -15.01 -1.28
C ALA A 210 -4.89 -14.99 0.14
N ARG A 211 -3.77 -15.69 0.38
CA ARG A 211 -3.08 -15.71 1.66
C ARG A 211 -2.31 -14.41 1.90
N GLN A 212 -2.08 -14.09 3.18
CA GLN A 212 -1.29 -12.91 3.56
C GLN A 212 0.23 -13.13 3.37
N GLY A 213 0.68 -14.39 3.28
CA GLY A 213 2.02 -14.77 2.90
C GLY A 213 3.06 -14.68 3.99
N ILE A 214 4.23 -14.11 3.66
CA ILE A 214 5.42 -14.04 4.49
C ILE A 214 5.78 -12.59 4.81
N ARG A 215 6.60 -12.38 5.84
CA ARG A 215 7.05 -11.04 6.25
C ARG A 215 7.87 -10.33 5.17
N TYR A 216 7.71 -9.04 5.09
CA TYR A 216 8.55 -8.15 4.28
C TYR A 216 10.00 -8.14 4.77
N PRO A 217 10.99 -7.80 3.91
CA PRO A 217 12.41 -7.75 4.29
C PRO A 217 12.73 -6.81 5.46
N HIS A 218 11.97 -5.74 5.62
CA HIS A 218 12.15 -4.76 6.71
C HIS A 218 11.38 -5.11 7.99
N THR A 219 10.56 -6.15 7.97
CA THR A 219 9.79 -6.61 9.13
C THR A 219 10.62 -7.62 9.92
N GLU A 220 10.87 -7.35 11.19
CA GLU A 220 11.72 -8.19 12.04
C GLU A 220 10.97 -9.46 12.49
N ILE A 221 9.81 -9.28 13.12
CA ILE A 221 8.98 -10.38 13.62
C ILE A 221 7.51 -10.10 13.33
N ILE A 222 6.79 -11.13 12.93
CA ILE A 222 5.32 -11.20 12.99
C ILE A 222 4.98 -12.53 13.65
N SER A 223 4.17 -12.49 14.69
CA SER A 223 3.73 -13.67 15.43
C SER A 223 2.28 -13.51 15.85
N VAL A 224 1.57 -14.62 15.96
CA VAL A 224 0.24 -14.66 16.58
C VAL A 224 0.42 -15.11 18.03
N LEU A 225 0.16 -14.19 18.95
CA LEU A 225 0.37 -14.40 20.36
C LEU A 225 -0.95 -14.37 21.12
N ASP A 226 -1.00 -15.09 22.22
CA ASP A 226 -2.02 -14.92 23.24
C ASP A 226 -1.77 -13.56 23.93
N PRO A 227 -2.74 -12.63 23.93
CA PRO A 227 -2.51 -11.26 24.42
C PRO A 227 -2.26 -11.17 25.91
N ASP A 228 -2.71 -12.15 26.71
CA ASP A 228 -2.54 -12.13 28.17
C ASP A 228 -1.19 -12.70 28.59
N THR A 229 -0.73 -13.73 27.89
CA THR A 229 0.51 -14.45 28.27
C THR A 229 1.71 -14.08 27.40
N MET A 230 1.48 -13.39 26.28
CA MET A 230 2.48 -13.05 25.24
C MET A 230 3.20 -14.28 24.68
N LYS A 231 2.61 -15.47 24.79
CA LYS A 231 3.14 -16.70 24.21
C LYS A 231 2.54 -16.97 22.84
N GLN A 232 3.35 -17.55 21.97
CA GLN A 232 2.89 -17.92 20.64
C GLN A 232 1.78 -18.98 20.74
N VAL A 233 0.66 -18.75 20.05
CA VAL A 233 -0.42 -19.73 19.94
C VAL A 233 -0.03 -20.86 18.98
N PRO A 234 -0.63 -22.06 19.13
CA PRO A 234 -0.43 -23.14 18.18
C PRO A 234 -0.78 -22.75 16.74
N ALA A 235 0.04 -23.15 15.77
CA ALA A 235 -0.23 -22.94 14.35
C ALA A 235 -1.19 -24.00 13.80
N ASP A 236 -2.36 -24.15 14.42
CA ASP A 236 -3.37 -25.18 14.12
C ASP A 236 -4.52 -24.68 13.25
N GLY A 237 -4.51 -23.39 12.89
CA GLY A 237 -5.58 -22.75 12.13
C GLY A 237 -6.92 -22.61 12.88
N LYS A 238 -6.93 -22.80 14.19
CA LYS A 238 -8.12 -22.77 15.05
C LYS A 238 -7.98 -21.87 16.26
N THR A 239 -6.81 -21.92 16.92
CA THR A 239 -6.53 -21.11 18.11
C THR A 239 -6.42 -19.65 17.73
N ILE A 240 -7.27 -18.81 18.31
CA ILE A 240 -7.29 -17.36 18.09
C ILE A 240 -6.19 -16.72 18.92
N GLY A 241 -5.49 -15.74 18.33
CA GLY A 241 -4.54 -14.88 18.99
C GLY A 241 -4.47 -13.51 18.31
N GLU A 242 -3.65 -12.63 18.86
CA GLU A 242 -3.42 -11.30 18.31
C GLU A 242 -2.16 -11.26 17.43
N ILE A 243 -2.23 -10.55 16.32
CA ILE A 243 -1.08 -10.39 15.41
C ILE A 243 -0.16 -9.33 15.99
N MET A 244 0.99 -9.75 16.51
CA MET A 244 2.03 -8.88 17.02
C MET A 244 3.11 -8.64 15.98
N ILE A 245 3.45 -7.37 15.78
CA ILE A 245 4.38 -6.93 14.73
C ILE A 245 5.54 -6.17 15.39
N ARG A 246 6.76 -6.57 15.07
CA ARG A 246 7.97 -5.87 15.46
C ARG A 246 8.81 -5.51 14.24
N GLY A 247 9.30 -4.28 14.22
CA GLY A 247 10.19 -3.81 13.16
C GLY A 247 10.38 -2.29 13.18
N ASN A 248 11.37 -1.84 12.43
CA ASN A 248 11.75 -0.44 12.39
C ASN A 248 10.82 0.44 11.53
N THR A 249 9.76 -0.10 10.97
CA THR A 249 8.69 0.66 10.29
C THR A 249 7.49 0.94 11.20
N VAL A 250 7.46 0.33 12.39
CA VAL A 250 6.38 0.56 13.37
C VAL A 250 6.40 2.02 13.82
N MET A 251 5.23 2.61 13.98
CA MET A 251 5.02 4.03 14.33
C MET A 251 5.80 4.47 15.58
N LYS A 252 5.95 5.79 15.75
CA LYS A 252 6.45 6.35 17.02
C LYS A 252 5.41 6.24 18.15
N GLY A 253 4.14 6.21 17.80
CA GLY A 253 2.99 6.21 18.67
C GLY A 253 1.85 7.04 18.10
N TYR A 254 0.78 7.16 18.87
CA TYR A 254 -0.38 7.97 18.51
C TYR A 254 -0.22 9.42 18.99
N TYR A 255 -0.49 10.36 18.09
CA TYR A 255 -0.36 11.79 18.37
C TYR A 255 -1.28 12.24 19.50
N LYS A 256 -0.68 12.84 20.54
CA LYS A 256 -1.39 13.33 21.75
C LYS A 256 -2.29 12.27 22.42
N ASN A 257 -1.98 10.97 22.25
CA ASN A 257 -2.73 9.88 22.86
C ASN A 257 -1.77 8.87 23.51
N LYS A 258 -1.24 9.24 24.68
CA LYS A 258 -0.27 8.42 25.43
C LYS A 258 -0.88 7.09 25.81
N LYS A 259 -2.13 7.07 26.29
CA LYS A 259 -2.82 5.84 26.72
C LYS A 259 -2.89 4.82 25.59
N ALA A 260 -3.42 5.21 24.41
CA ALA A 260 -3.52 4.29 23.29
C ALA A 260 -2.14 3.86 22.76
N THR A 261 -1.10 4.69 22.93
CA THR A 261 0.28 4.32 22.58
C THR A 261 0.79 3.22 23.51
N GLU A 262 0.63 3.37 24.81
CA GLU A 262 1.05 2.37 25.81
C GLU A 262 0.27 1.04 25.68
N GLU A 263 -0.99 1.09 25.23
CA GLU A 263 -1.78 -0.10 24.95
C GLU A 263 -1.38 -0.82 23.65
N ALA A 264 -0.72 -0.13 22.71
CA ALA A 264 -0.30 -0.68 21.41
C ALA A 264 1.10 -1.31 21.43
N PHE A 265 1.92 -1.00 22.46
CA PHE A 265 3.29 -1.46 22.64
C PHE A 265 3.43 -2.28 23.93
#